data_9ebc61128bf6e7bfd9f083d08692d9d9
#
_entry.id   9ebc61128bf6e7bfd9f083d08692d9d9
#
_cell.length_a   1.000
_cell.length_b   1.000
_cell.length_c   1.000
_cell.angle_alpha   90.00
_cell.angle_beta   90.00
_cell.angle_gamma   90.00
#
_symmetry.space_group_name_H-M   'P 1'
#
loop_
_entity.id
_entity.type
_entity.pdbx_description
1 polymer ?
#
loop_
_entity_poly.entity_id
_entity_poly.type
_entity_poly.pdbx_seq_one_letter_code
_entity_poly.pdbx_strand_id
1 'polypeptide(L)'
;NGTIDATGATITGFPEGGLKLISSVTNNSSVTSIDFTNCFSATYRVYYVVIASLPVASAQEIRAVIGNSDFSSTDTFQNVLAQWDVGENFAYRVSTGVAYIDLNNTGGAGEPPSIQFTLFNPFSSVERTQLLGQSSYYRTSGGTYSLGQLASMSDGTVSRTSLRLNCSSGNLGSSSYTARVSIYGLAES
;
A
#
# COMPACT_ATOMS: atom_id res chain seq x y z
N ASN A 1 17.29 -28.21 31.52
CA ASN A 1 16.57 -27.08 30.92
C ASN A 1 16.95 -25.83 31.70
N GLY A 2 17.89 -25.04 31.19
CA GLY A 2 18.25 -23.75 31.76
C GLY A 2 17.31 -22.68 31.23
N THR A 3 16.69 -21.92 32.12
CA THR A 3 15.96 -20.70 31.78
C THR A 3 16.98 -19.57 31.72
N ILE A 4 17.03 -18.85 30.60
CA ILE A 4 17.81 -17.61 30.51
C ILE A 4 16.91 -16.50 31.07
N ASP A 5 17.25 -16.00 32.26
CA ASP A 5 16.62 -14.79 32.79
C ASP A 5 17.31 -13.57 32.17
N ALA A 6 16.63 -12.88 31.27
CA ALA A 6 17.10 -11.68 30.63
C ALA A 6 16.59 -10.39 31.32
N THR A 7 16.07 -10.50 32.54
CA THR A 7 15.56 -9.34 33.29
C THR A 7 16.75 -8.41 33.62
N GLY A 8 16.78 -7.25 32.95
CA GLY A 8 17.83 -6.24 33.10
C GLY A 8 19.08 -6.42 32.22
N ALA A 9 19.10 -7.39 31.33
CA ALA A 9 20.15 -7.51 30.33
C ALA A 9 19.89 -6.54 29.15
N THR A 10 20.77 -5.56 28.96
CA THR A 10 20.84 -4.79 27.73
C THR A 10 21.49 -5.68 26.68
N ILE A 11 20.71 -6.20 25.75
CA ILE A 11 21.24 -6.95 24.61
C ILE A 11 21.78 -5.91 23.62
N THR A 12 23.11 -5.71 23.65
CA THR A 12 23.80 -4.87 22.66
C THR A 12 24.37 -5.75 21.54
N GLY A 13 24.25 -5.32 20.31
CA GLY A 13 24.88 -5.99 19.15
C GLY A 13 23.97 -6.86 18.30
N PHE A 14 22.66 -6.90 18.56
CA PHE A 14 21.76 -7.28 17.49
C PHE A 14 21.67 -6.10 16.53
N PRO A 15 21.91 -6.30 15.22
CA PRO A 15 21.54 -5.28 14.26
C PRO A 15 20.06 -4.95 14.50
N GLU A 16 19.71 -3.68 14.63
CA GLU A 16 18.31 -3.24 14.65
C GLU A 16 17.67 -3.50 13.27
N GLY A 17 17.83 -4.75 12.79
CA GLY A 17 17.23 -5.22 11.54
C GLY A 17 15.80 -5.62 11.80
N GLY A 18 14.91 -5.22 10.94
CA GLY A 18 13.50 -5.60 11.02
C GLY A 18 12.57 -4.50 10.56
N LEU A 19 11.28 -4.82 10.59
CA LEU A 19 10.23 -3.86 10.25
C LEU A 19 9.97 -2.93 11.44
N LYS A 20 10.19 -1.63 11.23
CA LYS A 20 9.86 -0.58 12.19
C LYS A 20 8.58 0.11 11.75
N LEU A 21 7.58 0.17 12.63
CA LEU A 21 6.34 0.92 12.34
C LEU A 21 6.66 2.41 12.19
N ILE A 22 6.34 2.97 11.02
CA ILE A 22 6.49 4.39 10.70
C ILE A 22 5.20 5.14 10.98
N SER A 23 4.08 4.61 10.48
CA SER A 23 2.78 5.24 10.63
C SER A 23 1.65 4.21 10.52
N SER A 24 0.53 4.48 11.18
CA SER A 24 -0.69 3.70 11.02
C SER A 24 -1.92 4.57 11.13
N VAL A 25 -2.96 4.21 10.40
CA VAL A 25 -4.28 4.86 10.42
C VAL A 25 -5.35 3.81 10.63
N THR A 26 -6.28 4.12 11.53
CA THR A 26 -7.55 3.41 11.70
C THR A 26 -8.66 4.43 11.46
N ASN A 27 -9.51 4.20 10.46
CA ASN A 27 -10.58 5.12 10.08
C ASN A 27 -11.90 4.37 9.88
N ASN A 28 -12.96 4.85 10.53
CA ASN A 28 -14.33 4.32 10.46
C ASN A 28 -15.33 5.30 9.81
N SER A 29 -14.84 6.33 9.15
CA SER A 29 -15.65 7.34 8.47
C SER A 29 -15.33 7.38 6.97
N SER A 30 -16.26 7.94 6.21
CA SER A 30 -16.10 8.13 4.78
C SER A 30 -15.17 9.32 4.52
N VAL A 31 -14.05 9.10 3.81
CA VAL A 31 -13.04 10.11 3.48
C VAL A 31 -12.64 9.99 2.01
N THR A 32 -12.26 11.10 1.38
CA THR A 32 -11.79 11.11 -0.01
C THR A 32 -10.40 10.50 -0.19
N SER A 33 -9.58 10.58 0.85
CA SER A 33 -8.24 9.99 0.88
C SER A 33 -7.80 9.64 2.30
N ILE A 34 -6.79 8.76 2.39
CA ILE A 34 -6.00 8.51 3.60
C ILE A 34 -4.58 8.91 3.25
N ASP A 35 -4.06 9.94 3.93
CA ASP A 35 -2.77 10.55 3.64
C ASP A 35 -1.75 10.21 4.75
N PHE A 36 -0.60 9.72 4.33
CA PHE A 36 0.58 9.51 5.16
C PHE A 36 1.64 10.51 4.73
N THR A 37 1.64 11.69 5.34
CA THR A 37 2.57 12.76 5.02
C THR A 37 3.91 12.54 5.71
N ASN A 38 5.02 12.79 4.96
CA ASN A 38 6.40 12.63 5.46
C ASN A 38 6.71 11.23 6.04
N CYS A 39 6.09 10.19 5.47
CA CYS A 39 6.32 8.80 5.89
C CYS A 39 7.56 8.17 5.24
N PHE A 40 8.10 8.74 4.18
CA PHE A 40 9.34 8.29 3.54
C PHE A 40 10.50 9.22 3.88
N SER A 41 11.67 8.64 4.11
CA SER A 41 12.90 9.38 4.48
C SER A 41 14.14 8.64 3.98
N ALA A 42 15.31 9.25 4.09
CA ALA A 42 16.59 8.62 3.77
C ALA A 42 16.97 7.47 4.71
N THR A 43 16.25 7.28 5.83
CA THR A 43 16.52 6.23 6.82
C THR A 43 16.24 4.83 6.28
N TYR A 44 15.26 4.71 5.38
CA TYR A 44 14.83 3.41 4.85
C TYR A 44 14.80 3.46 3.32
N ARG A 45 15.30 2.42 2.69
CA ARG A 45 15.18 2.23 1.23
C ARG A 45 13.97 1.39 0.87
N VAL A 46 13.49 0.58 1.81
CA VAL A 46 12.39 -0.36 1.62
C VAL A 46 11.29 -0.09 2.64
N TYR A 47 10.07 0.04 2.15
CA TYR A 47 8.87 0.21 2.97
C TYR A 47 7.87 -0.88 2.67
N TYR A 48 7.29 -1.43 3.72
CA TYR A 48 6.24 -2.43 3.64
C TYR A 48 4.91 -1.81 4.08
N VAL A 49 3.91 -1.85 3.20
CA VAL A 49 2.58 -1.28 3.45
C VAL A 49 1.58 -2.41 3.57
N VAL A 50 0.83 -2.42 4.67
CA VAL A 50 -0.23 -3.38 4.95
C VAL A 50 -1.55 -2.64 5.04
N ILE A 51 -2.45 -2.97 4.16
CA ILE A 51 -3.84 -2.54 4.16
C ILE A 51 -4.67 -3.75 4.55
N ALA A 52 -4.94 -3.92 5.84
CA ALA A 52 -5.70 -5.07 6.35
C ALA A 52 -7.18 -5.00 5.96
N SER A 53 -7.69 -3.78 5.80
CA SER A 53 -9.07 -3.51 5.38
C SER A 53 -9.13 -2.10 4.79
N LEU A 54 -9.70 -1.95 3.60
CA LEU A 54 -9.93 -0.64 3.00
C LEU A 54 -11.31 -0.60 2.32
N PRO A 55 -12.37 -0.33 3.09
CA PRO A 55 -13.72 -0.28 2.53
C PRO A 55 -13.85 0.86 1.52
N VAL A 56 -14.60 0.61 0.46
CA VAL A 56 -14.96 1.59 -0.58
C VAL A 56 -16.47 1.67 -0.71
N ALA A 57 -16.98 2.86 -0.99
CA ALA A 57 -18.43 3.11 -1.02
C ALA A 57 -19.14 2.46 -2.22
N SER A 58 -18.40 2.18 -3.30
CA SER A 58 -18.92 1.57 -4.54
C SER A 58 -17.81 0.84 -5.30
N ALA A 59 -18.13 0.23 -6.44
CA ALA A 59 -17.15 -0.38 -7.34
C ALA A 59 -16.15 0.66 -7.83
N GLN A 60 -14.92 0.61 -7.32
CA GLN A 60 -13.88 1.60 -7.56
C GLN A 60 -12.51 0.95 -7.68
N GLU A 61 -11.62 1.64 -8.37
CA GLU A 61 -10.19 1.34 -8.32
C GLU A 61 -9.60 1.97 -7.06
N ILE A 62 -8.92 1.17 -6.25
CA ILE A 62 -8.12 1.68 -5.14
C ILE A 62 -6.75 2.02 -5.70
N ARG A 63 -6.28 3.20 -5.36
CA ARG A 63 -5.05 3.79 -5.90
C ARG A 63 -4.10 4.21 -4.80
N ALA A 64 -2.80 4.04 -5.05
CA ALA A 64 -1.74 4.67 -4.28
C ALA A 64 -1.11 5.80 -5.09
N VAL A 65 -0.94 6.96 -4.47
CA VAL A 65 -0.24 8.12 -5.03
C VAL A 65 1.01 8.36 -4.19
N ILE A 66 2.16 8.41 -4.84
CA ILE A 66 3.43 8.73 -4.20
C ILE A 66 3.78 10.18 -4.55
N GLY A 67 3.99 11.02 -3.57
CA GLY A 67 4.18 12.45 -3.78
C GLY A 67 4.99 13.16 -2.70
N ASN A 68 5.04 14.48 -2.82
CA ASN A 68 5.53 15.35 -1.75
C ASN A 68 4.47 15.48 -0.63
N SER A 69 4.78 16.20 0.43
CA SER A 69 3.95 16.26 1.64
C SER A 69 2.53 16.82 1.43
N ASP A 70 2.33 17.65 0.44
CA ASP A 70 1.03 18.26 0.08
C ASP A 70 0.39 17.65 -1.19
N PHE A 71 1.07 16.67 -1.82
CA PHE A 71 0.69 16.04 -3.08
C PHE A 71 0.49 17.01 -4.26
N SER A 72 1.09 18.20 -4.19
CA SER A 72 1.14 19.14 -5.31
C SER A 72 2.04 18.66 -6.45
N SER A 73 2.95 17.72 -6.13
CA SER A 73 3.81 17.03 -7.10
C SER A 73 3.82 15.53 -6.78
N THR A 74 3.47 14.73 -7.78
CA THR A 74 3.38 13.26 -7.69
C THR A 74 4.24 12.62 -8.77
N ASP A 75 4.61 11.35 -8.57
CA ASP A 75 5.24 10.56 -9.62
C ASP A 75 4.21 10.06 -10.62
N THR A 76 4.68 9.82 -11.85
CA THR A 76 3.96 9.03 -12.84
C THR A 76 4.52 7.62 -12.88
N PHE A 77 3.66 6.64 -13.14
CA PHE A 77 3.98 5.22 -13.04
C PHE A 77 3.58 4.44 -14.27
N GLN A 78 4.33 3.37 -14.49
CA GLN A 78 3.93 2.26 -15.33
C GLN A 78 3.46 1.12 -14.41
N ASN A 79 2.21 0.72 -14.54
CA ASN A 79 1.55 -0.24 -13.67
C ASN A 79 1.19 -1.52 -14.42
N VAL A 80 1.34 -2.64 -13.73
CA VAL A 80 0.80 -3.94 -14.13
C VAL A 80 -0.02 -4.48 -12.96
N LEU A 81 -1.30 -4.72 -13.20
CA LEU A 81 -2.18 -5.43 -12.28
C LEU A 81 -2.67 -6.69 -12.96
N ALA A 82 -2.27 -7.83 -12.45
CA ALA A 82 -2.75 -9.13 -12.87
C ALA A 82 -3.77 -9.63 -11.83
N GLN A 83 -4.97 -9.99 -12.26
CA GLN A 83 -6.08 -10.36 -11.39
C GLN A 83 -6.68 -11.70 -11.81
N TRP A 84 -6.93 -12.56 -10.85
CA TRP A 84 -7.60 -13.86 -11.00
C TRP A 84 -8.90 -13.86 -10.22
N ASP A 85 -10.00 -14.10 -10.90
CA ASP A 85 -11.31 -14.30 -10.29
C ASP A 85 -11.63 -15.79 -10.29
N VAL A 86 -12.08 -16.32 -9.15
CA VAL A 86 -12.43 -17.73 -9.03
C VAL A 86 -13.64 -18.04 -9.93
N GLY A 87 -13.44 -18.91 -10.91
CA GLY A 87 -14.46 -19.29 -11.89
C GLY A 87 -14.58 -18.40 -13.11
N GLU A 88 -13.76 -17.35 -13.22
CA GLU A 88 -13.71 -16.42 -14.35
C GLU A 88 -12.29 -16.30 -14.94
N ASN A 89 -12.20 -15.58 -16.04
CA ASN A 89 -10.96 -15.40 -16.76
C ASN A 89 -9.96 -14.52 -16.02
N PHE A 90 -8.68 -14.79 -16.24
CA PHE A 90 -7.58 -13.93 -15.92
C PHE A 90 -7.74 -12.54 -16.56
N ALA A 91 -7.78 -11.51 -15.73
CA ALA A 91 -7.77 -10.12 -16.18
C ALA A 91 -6.38 -9.51 -15.94
N TYR A 92 -5.93 -8.76 -16.93
CA TYR A 92 -4.63 -8.11 -16.90
C TYR A 92 -4.80 -6.66 -17.34
N ARG A 93 -4.19 -5.75 -16.60
CA ARG A 93 -4.28 -4.32 -16.80
C ARG A 93 -2.89 -3.71 -16.86
N VAL A 94 -2.66 -2.87 -17.85
CA VAL A 94 -1.47 -2.02 -17.93
C VAL A 94 -1.92 -0.58 -18.01
N SER A 95 -1.34 0.28 -17.20
CA SER A 95 -1.47 1.73 -17.35
C SER A 95 -0.07 2.36 -17.36
N THR A 96 0.13 3.36 -18.20
CA THR A 96 1.43 4.03 -18.39
C THR A 96 1.27 5.54 -18.26
N GLY A 97 2.25 6.19 -17.63
CA GLY A 97 2.27 7.65 -17.47
C GLY A 97 1.15 8.19 -16.58
N VAL A 98 0.62 7.39 -15.64
CA VAL A 98 -0.44 7.79 -14.71
C VAL A 98 0.14 8.21 -13.37
N ALA A 99 -0.44 9.23 -12.75
CA ALA A 99 0.01 9.77 -11.47
C ALA A 99 -0.44 8.93 -10.25
N TYR A 100 -0.64 7.63 -10.44
CA TYR A 100 -1.08 6.71 -9.39
C TYR A 100 -0.66 5.26 -9.72
N ILE A 101 -0.69 4.42 -8.70
CA ILE A 101 -0.51 2.97 -8.80
C ILE A 101 -1.87 2.31 -8.56
N ASP A 102 -2.33 1.50 -9.49
CA ASP A 102 -3.53 0.69 -9.31
C ASP A 102 -3.24 -0.45 -8.31
N LEU A 103 -3.88 -0.42 -7.16
CA LEU A 103 -3.74 -1.44 -6.13
C LEU A 103 -4.77 -2.55 -6.26
N ASN A 104 -5.97 -2.22 -6.71
CA ASN A 104 -7.05 -3.17 -6.86
C ASN A 104 -8.21 -2.56 -7.66
N ASN A 105 -8.98 -3.42 -8.34
CA ASN A 105 -10.22 -3.04 -8.99
C ASN A 105 -11.39 -3.74 -8.30
N THR A 106 -12.08 -3.05 -7.41
CA THR A 106 -13.22 -3.61 -6.70
C THR A 106 -14.46 -3.62 -7.58
N GLY A 107 -15.01 -4.77 -7.88
CA GLY A 107 -16.20 -4.93 -8.71
C GLY A 107 -17.54 -4.57 -8.04
N GLY A 108 -17.56 -3.88 -6.91
CA GLY A 108 -18.78 -3.50 -6.17
C GLY A 108 -18.50 -3.12 -4.72
N ALA A 109 -19.49 -2.54 -4.05
CA ALA A 109 -19.49 -2.37 -2.61
C ALA A 109 -19.60 -3.77 -1.97
N GLY A 110 -18.49 -4.32 -1.56
CA GLY A 110 -18.38 -5.64 -0.97
C GLY A 110 -17.52 -5.62 0.28
N GLU A 111 -17.05 -6.79 0.68
CA GLU A 111 -16.09 -6.89 1.75
C GLU A 111 -14.83 -6.09 1.42
N PRO A 112 -14.25 -5.39 2.42
CA PRO A 112 -13.07 -4.58 2.20
C PRO A 112 -11.90 -5.42 1.69
N PRO A 113 -11.18 -4.98 0.66
CA PRO A 113 -9.98 -5.66 0.22
C PRO A 113 -8.88 -5.62 1.27
N SER A 114 -8.05 -6.66 1.26
CA SER A 114 -6.76 -6.70 1.92
C SER A 114 -5.67 -6.56 0.86
N ILE A 115 -4.73 -5.65 1.08
CA ILE A 115 -3.66 -5.35 0.13
C ILE A 115 -2.36 -5.25 0.91
N GLN A 116 -1.30 -5.82 0.36
CA GLN A 116 0.04 -5.64 0.88
C GLN A 116 1.00 -5.37 -0.27
N PHE A 117 1.92 -4.44 -0.05
CA PHE A 117 2.94 -4.15 -1.03
C PHE A 117 4.23 -3.63 -0.41
N THR A 118 5.32 -3.85 -1.13
CA THR A 118 6.63 -3.30 -0.81
C THR A 118 6.93 -2.16 -1.77
N LEU A 119 7.36 -1.02 -1.23
CA LEU A 119 7.90 0.10 -1.97
C LEU A 119 9.41 0.13 -1.81
N PHE A 120 10.11 0.24 -2.93
CA PHE A 120 11.56 0.38 -2.99
C PHE A 120 11.90 1.81 -3.41
N ASN A 121 12.84 2.42 -2.71
CA ASN A 121 13.47 3.70 -3.03
C ASN A 121 12.51 4.90 -3.21
N PRO A 122 11.40 5.06 -2.46
CA PRO A 122 10.49 6.20 -2.68
C PRO A 122 11.13 7.55 -2.37
N PHE A 123 12.14 7.60 -1.51
CA PHE A 123 12.88 8.81 -1.15
C PHE A 123 14.16 9.01 -1.97
N SER A 124 14.46 8.17 -2.95
CA SER A 124 15.66 8.29 -3.78
C SER A 124 15.48 9.34 -4.87
N SER A 125 16.52 10.16 -5.10
CA SER A 125 16.60 11.07 -6.27
C SER A 125 17.43 10.50 -7.42
N VAL A 126 17.96 9.29 -7.27
CA VAL A 126 18.83 8.62 -8.26
C VAL A 126 18.29 7.26 -8.73
N GLU A 127 17.39 6.68 -7.96
CA GLU A 127 16.76 5.38 -8.27
C GLU A 127 15.25 5.56 -8.44
N ARG A 128 14.66 4.78 -9.30
CA ARG A 128 13.21 4.79 -9.52
C ARG A 128 12.49 4.15 -8.34
N THR A 129 11.34 4.73 -7.97
CA THR A 129 10.42 4.06 -7.05
C THR A 129 9.83 2.83 -7.73
N GLN A 130 9.87 1.69 -7.05
CA GLN A 130 9.26 0.44 -7.50
C GLN A 130 8.27 -0.05 -6.46
N LEU A 131 7.23 -0.74 -6.92
CA LEU A 131 6.24 -1.39 -6.07
C LEU A 131 6.03 -2.82 -6.53
N LEU A 132 6.01 -3.74 -5.58
CA LEU A 132 5.58 -5.12 -5.75
C LEU A 132 4.57 -5.47 -4.67
N GLY A 133 3.47 -6.13 -5.02
CA GLY A 133 2.45 -6.43 -4.03
C GLY A 133 1.40 -7.44 -4.45
N GLN A 134 0.45 -7.65 -3.54
CA GLN A 134 -0.68 -8.54 -3.70
C GLN A 134 -1.94 -7.91 -3.12
N SER A 135 -3.08 -8.26 -3.69
CA SER A 135 -4.39 -7.87 -3.18
C SER A 135 -5.36 -9.05 -3.17
N SER A 136 -6.32 -9.03 -2.26
CA SER A 136 -7.42 -9.98 -2.23
C SER A 136 -8.71 -9.27 -1.85
N TYR A 137 -9.81 -9.63 -2.48
CA TYR A 137 -11.13 -9.10 -2.14
C TYR A 137 -12.25 -10.06 -2.58
N TYR A 138 -13.43 -9.85 -2.00
CA TYR A 138 -14.64 -10.54 -2.40
C TYR A 138 -15.50 -9.61 -3.28
N ARG A 139 -15.88 -10.12 -4.44
CA ARG A 139 -16.69 -9.40 -5.41
C ARG A 139 -18.18 -9.76 -5.21
N THR A 140 -18.94 -8.85 -4.59
CA THR A 140 -20.37 -9.09 -4.31
C THR A 140 -21.23 -9.26 -5.56
N SER A 141 -20.91 -8.57 -6.65
CA SER A 141 -21.68 -8.63 -7.89
C SER A 141 -21.60 -9.97 -8.64
N GLY A 142 -20.71 -10.87 -8.24
CA GLY A 142 -20.55 -12.19 -8.86
C GLY A 142 -20.39 -13.31 -7.86
N GLY A 143 -20.37 -13.01 -6.55
CA GLY A 143 -20.14 -14.03 -5.52
C GLY A 143 -18.74 -14.67 -5.59
N THR A 144 -17.74 -13.97 -6.16
CA THR A 144 -16.42 -14.53 -6.47
C THR A 144 -15.31 -13.86 -5.66
N TYR A 145 -14.29 -14.64 -5.33
CA TYR A 145 -13.05 -14.14 -4.76
C TYR A 145 -12.08 -13.75 -5.87
N SER A 146 -11.40 -12.62 -5.68
CA SER A 146 -10.35 -12.14 -6.56
C SER A 146 -9.03 -12.05 -5.85
N LEU A 147 -7.97 -12.47 -6.53
CA LEU A 147 -6.58 -12.30 -6.12
C LEU A 147 -5.86 -11.44 -7.15
N GLY A 148 -5.09 -10.46 -6.70
CA GLY A 148 -4.31 -9.58 -7.57
C GLY A 148 -2.82 -9.62 -7.26
N GLN A 149 -2.00 -9.52 -8.31
CA GLN A 149 -0.57 -9.23 -8.22
C GLN A 149 -0.29 -7.86 -8.83
N LEU A 150 0.53 -7.08 -8.15
CA LEU A 150 0.82 -5.69 -8.45
C LEU A 150 2.30 -5.55 -8.77
N ALA A 151 2.62 -4.89 -9.85
CA ALA A 151 3.97 -4.41 -10.14
C ALA A 151 3.90 -3.01 -10.71
N SER A 152 4.75 -2.12 -10.23
CA SER A 152 4.78 -0.74 -10.70
C SER A 152 6.18 -0.16 -10.63
N MET A 153 6.49 0.77 -11.52
CA MET A 153 7.74 1.52 -11.53
C MET A 153 7.48 2.97 -11.93
N SER A 154 8.08 3.92 -11.23
CA SER A 154 8.00 5.34 -11.59
C SER A 154 8.74 5.64 -12.90
N ASP A 155 8.23 6.61 -13.64
CA ASP A 155 8.87 7.08 -14.88
C ASP A 155 10.14 7.92 -14.60
N GLY A 156 10.22 8.54 -13.43
CA GLY A 156 11.31 9.40 -12.99
C GLY A 156 12.06 8.91 -11.76
N THR A 157 13.09 9.67 -11.38
CA THR A 157 13.94 9.45 -10.20
C THR A 157 13.83 10.66 -9.27
N VAL A 158 12.63 10.92 -8.74
CA VAL A 158 12.37 12.08 -7.88
C VAL A 158 12.10 11.60 -6.46
N SER A 159 12.82 12.18 -5.49
CA SER A 159 12.59 11.91 -4.07
C SER A 159 11.18 12.32 -3.65
N ARG A 160 10.45 11.41 -3.03
CA ARG A 160 9.09 11.60 -2.51
C ARG A 160 9.03 11.29 -1.03
N THR A 161 8.13 11.96 -0.34
CA THR A 161 8.05 11.87 1.13
C THR A 161 6.76 11.23 1.62
N SER A 162 5.74 11.08 0.77
CA SER A 162 4.38 10.82 1.23
C SER A 162 3.64 9.79 0.37
N LEU A 163 2.72 9.08 1.00
CA LEU A 163 1.79 8.14 0.39
C LEU A 163 0.36 8.62 0.62
N ARG A 164 -0.45 8.65 -0.43
CA ARG A 164 -1.90 8.82 -0.39
C ARG A 164 -2.58 7.57 -0.90
N LEU A 165 -3.61 7.12 -0.22
CA LEU A 165 -4.57 6.14 -0.73
C LEU A 165 -5.86 6.87 -1.07
N ASN A 166 -6.41 6.61 -2.25
CA ASN A 166 -7.69 7.15 -2.68
C ASN A 166 -8.43 6.15 -3.61
N CYS A 167 -9.63 6.52 -4.03
CA CYS A 167 -10.37 5.80 -5.07
C CYS A 167 -10.36 6.57 -6.39
N SER A 168 -10.63 5.89 -7.48
CA SER A 168 -10.82 6.51 -8.81
C SER A 168 -12.00 7.48 -8.82
N SER A 169 -13.03 7.21 -8.04
CA SER A 169 -14.14 8.14 -7.72
C SER A 169 -14.77 7.73 -6.38
N GLY A 170 -15.52 8.63 -5.73
CA GLY A 170 -16.13 8.36 -4.43
C GLY A 170 -15.14 8.41 -3.26
N ASN A 171 -15.48 7.71 -2.17
CA ASN A 171 -14.78 7.78 -0.90
C ASN A 171 -14.26 6.43 -0.43
N LEU A 172 -13.15 6.47 0.31
CA LEU A 172 -12.65 5.41 1.16
C LEU A 172 -13.40 5.43 2.50
N GLY A 173 -13.50 4.26 3.13
CA GLY A 173 -14.15 4.12 4.42
C GLY A 173 -15.66 3.99 4.33
N SER A 174 -16.23 3.39 5.36
CA SER A 174 -17.68 3.29 5.56
C SER A 174 -17.97 3.20 7.05
N SER A 175 -19.21 3.45 7.44
CA SER A 175 -19.64 3.23 8.83
C SER A 175 -19.71 1.75 9.23
N SER A 176 -19.73 0.84 8.25
CA SER A 176 -19.84 -0.61 8.48
C SER A 176 -18.50 -1.32 8.62
N TYR A 177 -17.43 -0.73 8.07
CA TYR A 177 -16.11 -1.34 8.07
C TYR A 177 -15.03 -0.31 8.41
N THR A 178 -14.08 -0.72 9.22
CA THR A 178 -12.95 0.12 9.64
C THR A 178 -11.78 -0.06 8.69
N ALA A 179 -11.32 1.03 8.07
CA ALA A 179 -10.06 1.03 7.33
C ALA A 179 -8.88 0.89 8.29
N ARG A 180 -7.94 0.02 7.96
CA ARG A 180 -6.70 -0.19 8.72
C ARG A 180 -5.52 -0.26 7.78
N VAL A 181 -4.63 0.70 7.91
CA VAL A 181 -3.43 0.82 7.07
C VAL A 181 -2.22 1.05 7.96
N SER A 182 -1.13 0.34 7.70
CA SER A 182 0.14 0.50 8.40
C SER A 182 1.30 0.55 7.43
N ILE A 183 2.27 1.41 7.70
CA ILE A 183 3.51 1.57 6.95
C ILE A 183 4.67 1.23 7.87
N TYR A 184 5.55 0.36 7.40
CA TYR A 184 6.78 -0.05 8.07
C TYR A 184 7.98 0.27 7.20
N GLY A 185 9.07 0.71 7.81
CA GLY A 185 10.38 0.80 7.17
C GLY A 185 11.22 -0.44 7.51
N LEU A 186 11.93 -0.99 6.54
CA LEU A 186 12.91 -2.05 6.76
C LEU A 186 14.25 -1.39 7.08
N ALA A 187 14.72 -1.57 8.31
CA ALA A 187 16.05 -1.09 8.71
C ALA A 187 17.12 -1.93 8.01
N GLU A 188 18.06 -1.27 7.36
CA GLU A 188 19.28 -1.90 6.87
C GLU A 188 20.24 -2.11 8.06
N SER A 189 20.78 -3.32 8.17
CA SER A 189 21.76 -3.68 9.20
C SER A 189 23.16 -3.19 8.85
#